data_9eb5b279405c4faac9945afd7bf972fe
#
_entry.id   9eb5b279405c4faac9945afd7bf972fe
#
_cell.length_a   1.000
_cell.length_b   1.000
_cell.length_c   1.000
_cell.angle_alpha   90.00
_cell.angle_beta   90.00
_cell.angle_gamma   90.00
#
_symmetry.space_group_name_H-M   'P 1'
#
loop_
_entity.id
_entity.type
_entity.pdbx_description
1 polymer ?
#
loop_
_entity_poly.entity_id
_entity_poly.type
_entity_poly.pdbx_seq_one_letter_code
_entity_poly.pdbx_strand_id
1 'polypeptide(L)'
;MWMAMDALTVFLAAMTATLYRFRANPVSGARKFFDGTMFYGLSVWILLALLCGFTIALIITSRRLHLYTPMHMTNFLHEQRMSAQACLTSGLLLTGTLYLVRAETISRGIVLETIGLVAIGLGLRRFIYRILLYQRFDRGLDTRNVLIVGTGPEANALRQHLEKIRHLGYTFKGFIELPGCSPHEDVSEAIVGNLETLFQHTRKQFIDEIFFTTPCERGIVQSVLEQARVHGVDLRVIPDLYDGLAWNSPIEYIGQFPTIPLHRGAVPEIGLIFKRVFDTVFSALILVVLSPLLLAIAIAVRLDSPGSVFYSSERIGKKGVVFRCIKFRTMVRDADSRRAEIMHMNERDDVLFKVSNDPRVTRLGRFLRKYSLDELPQFINVLRGEMSIVGPRPPLAGEVRKYDLDHLRRLDVTPGITGLWQVQGRQDPSFASYVSLDVTYIDNWSIWLDFKIIMRTIAVVFSGTGT
;
A
#
# COMPACT_ATOMS: atom_id res chain seq x y z
N MET A 1 -2.72 -6.74 -10.05
CA MET A 1 -4.07 -6.37 -9.59
C MET A 1 -4.88 -5.70 -10.70
N TRP A 2 -4.45 -4.58 -11.28
CA TRP A 2 -5.20 -3.87 -12.33
C TRP A 2 -5.63 -4.75 -13.50
N MET A 3 -4.73 -5.59 -14.02
CA MET A 3 -5.05 -6.54 -15.09
C MET A 3 -6.14 -7.55 -14.69
N ALA A 4 -6.08 -8.07 -13.46
CA ALA A 4 -7.11 -8.98 -12.95
C ALA A 4 -8.45 -8.27 -12.74
N MET A 5 -8.44 -7.03 -12.32
CA MET A 5 -9.65 -6.21 -12.20
C MET A 5 -10.22 -5.84 -13.56
N ASP A 6 -9.38 -5.62 -14.58
CA ASP A 6 -9.84 -5.42 -15.97
C ASP A 6 -10.51 -6.70 -16.49
N ALA A 7 -9.92 -7.86 -16.27
CA ALA A 7 -10.51 -9.15 -16.63
C ALA A 7 -11.86 -9.38 -15.93
N LEU A 8 -11.94 -9.07 -14.62
CA LEU A 8 -13.19 -9.16 -13.86
C LEU A 8 -14.25 -8.19 -14.40
N THR A 9 -13.87 -6.96 -14.77
CA THR A 9 -14.77 -5.98 -15.36
C THR A 9 -15.36 -6.47 -16.68
N VAL A 10 -14.53 -7.07 -17.54
CA VAL A 10 -14.96 -7.69 -18.80
C VAL A 10 -15.96 -8.82 -18.55
N PHE A 11 -15.63 -9.71 -17.59
CA PHE A 11 -16.50 -10.83 -17.25
C PHE A 11 -17.87 -10.37 -16.71
N LEU A 12 -17.87 -9.42 -15.77
CA LEU A 12 -19.10 -8.86 -15.19
C LEU A 12 -19.94 -8.11 -16.24
N ALA A 13 -19.31 -7.37 -17.14
CA ALA A 13 -20.00 -6.67 -18.23
C ALA A 13 -20.64 -7.64 -19.19
N ALA A 14 -19.94 -8.70 -19.59
CA ALA A 14 -20.48 -9.74 -20.46
C ALA A 14 -21.64 -10.49 -19.79
N MET A 15 -21.51 -10.81 -18.51
CA MET A 15 -22.58 -11.44 -17.73
C MET A 15 -23.82 -10.53 -17.64
N THR A 16 -23.61 -9.24 -17.36
CA THR A 16 -24.69 -8.26 -17.26
C THR A 16 -25.42 -8.06 -18.60
N ALA A 17 -24.68 -7.90 -19.70
CA ALA A 17 -25.25 -7.78 -21.04
C ALA A 17 -26.09 -9.01 -21.39
N THR A 18 -25.58 -10.18 -21.04
CA THR A 18 -26.27 -11.47 -21.25
C THR A 18 -27.56 -11.54 -20.42
N LEU A 19 -27.51 -11.27 -19.12
CA LEU A 19 -28.66 -11.30 -18.22
C LEU A 19 -29.75 -10.26 -18.62
N TYR A 20 -29.34 -9.06 -19.02
CA TYR A 20 -30.27 -8.03 -19.48
C TYR A 20 -31.10 -8.53 -20.68
N ARG A 21 -30.46 -9.17 -21.63
CA ARG A 21 -31.11 -9.69 -22.82
C ARG A 21 -31.95 -10.94 -22.55
N PHE A 22 -31.60 -11.77 -21.55
CA PHE A 22 -32.42 -12.87 -21.06
C PHE A 22 -33.72 -12.38 -20.42
N ARG A 23 -33.65 -11.28 -19.67
CA ARG A 23 -34.85 -10.68 -19.05
C ARG A 23 -35.84 -10.17 -20.11
N ALA A 24 -35.34 -9.72 -21.25
CA ALA A 24 -36.17 -9.30 -22.38
C ALA A 24 -36.83 -10.47 -23.13
N ASN A 25 -36.29 -11.72 -23.02
CA ASN A 25 -36.84 -12.93 -23.65
C ASN A 25 -36.70 -14.18 -22.75
N PRO A 26 -37.49 -14.28 -21.66
CA PRO A 26 -37.27 -15.29 -20.61
C PRO A 26 -37.57 -16.75 -21.02
N VAL A 27 -38.45 -16.99 -22.01
CA VAL A 27 -38.99 -18.32 -22.27
C VAL A 27 -38.02 -19.21 -23.08
N SER A 28 -37.16 -18.66 -23.91
CA SER A 28 -36.25 -19.44 -24.75
C SER A 28 -34.83 -19.63 -24.19
N GLY A 29 -34.43 -18.75 -23.26
CA GLY A 29 -33.04 -18.66 -22.81
C GLY A 29 -32.68 -19.61 -21.66
N ALA A 30 -33.50 -19.70 -20.62
CA ALA A 30 -33.17 -20.44 -19.41
C ALA A 30 -33.04 -21.97 -19.64
N ARG A 31 -33.87 -22.55 -20.46
CA ARG A 31 -33.81 -23.99 -20.80
C ARG A 31 -32.52 -24.37 -21.53
N LYS A 32 -32.04 -23.50 -22.45
CA LYS A 32 -30.81 -23.75 -23.23
C LYS A 32 -29.52 -23.51 -22.44
N PHE A 33 -29.58 -22.70 -21.39
CA PHE A 33 -28.43 -22.46 -20.53
C PHE A 33 -28.11 -23.66 -19.63
N PHE A 34 -29.15 -24.34 -19.12
CA PHE A 34 -28.97 -25.51 -18.26
C PHE A 34 -28.62 -26.79 -19.00
N ASP A 35 -28.97 -26.89 -20.28
CA ASP A 35 -28.64 -28.05 -21.12
C ASP A 35 -27.19 -28.09 -21.62
N GLY A 36 -26.37 -27.08 -21.28
CA GLY A 36 -24.89 -27.08 -21.36
C GLY A 36 -24.28 -27.13 -22.76
N THR A 37 -25.08 -27.22 -23.83
CA THR A 37 -24.54 -27.55 -25.16
C THR A 37 -24.54 -26.39 -26.15
N MET A 38 -25.44 -25.43 -26.06
CA MET A 38 -25.46 -24.30 -27.02
C MET A 38 -26.03 -23.01 -26.40
N PHE A 39 -25.22 -21.98 -26.31
CA PHE A 39 -25.64 -20.63 -26.01
C PHE A 39 -25.72 -19.83 -27.33
N TYR A 40 -26.92 -19.42 -27.75
CA TYR A 40 -27.12 -18.76 -29.05
C TYR A 40 -26.53 -19.52 -30.27
N GLY A 41 -26.57 -20.85 -30.26
CA GLY A 41 -26.03 -21.67 -31.35
C GLY A 41 -24.52 -21.87 -31.37
N LEU A 42 -23.80 -21.30 -30.37
CA LEU A 42 -22.36 -21.47 -30.17
C LEU A 42 -22.07 -22.31 -28.94
N SER A 43 -21.03 -23.13 -29.03
CA SER A 43 -20.49 -23.81 -27.86
C SER A 43 -20.05 -22.79 -26.80
N VAL A 44 -20.36 -23.05 -25.53
CA VAL A 44 -19.90 -22.23 -24.36
C VAL A 44 -18.39 -22.00 -24.40
N TRP A 45 -17.64 -22.98 -24.92
CA TRP A 45 -16.17 -22.85 -25.05
C TRP A 45 -15.75 -21.80 -26.08
N ILE A 46 -16.49 -21.60 -27.17
CA ILE A 46 -16.19 -20.56 -28.15
C ILE A 46 -16.49 -19.20 -27.57
N LEU A 47 -17.57 -19.03 -26.80
CA LEU A 47 -17.89 -17.79 -26.10
C LEU A 47 -16.82 -17.44 -25.06
N LEU A 48 -16.38 -18.43 -24.28
CA LEU A 48 -15.28 -18.23 -23.31
C LEU A 48 -13.98 -17.89 -24.02
N ALA A 49 -13.63 -18.52 -25.13
CA ALA A 49 -12.45 -18.22 -25.93
C ALA A 49 -12.48 -16.79 -26.47
N LEU A 50 -13.63 -16.32 -26.98
CA LEU A 50 -13.81 -14.95 -27.45
C LEU A 50 -13.70 -13.94 -26.32
N LEU A 51 -14.28 -14.22 -25.15
CA LEU A 51 -14.19 -13.38 -23.97
C LEU A 51 -12.75 -13.30 -23.44
N CYS A 52 -12.06 -14.43 -23.40
CA CYS A 52 -10.63 -14.50 -23.07
C CYS A 52 -9.78 -13.71 -24.08
N GLY A 53 -10.03 -13.88 -25.39
CA GLY A 53 -9.35 -13.14 -26.44
C GLY A 53 -9.54 -11.63 -26.32
N PHE A 54 -10.77 -11.18 -26.06
CA PHE A 54 -11.07 -9.77 -25.82
C PHE A 54 -10.35 -9.24 -24.55
N THR A 55 -10.38 -10.02 -23.49
CA THR A 55 -9.68 -9.65 -22.23
C THR A 55 -8.18 -9.52 -22.43
N ILE A 56 -7.56 -10.46 -23.14
CA ILE A 56 -6.13 -10.44 -23.46
C ILE A 56 -5.80 -9.21 -24.33
N ALA A 57 -6.58 -8.95 -25.39
CA ALA A 57 -6.41 -7.79 -26.23
C ALA A 57 -6.53 -6.49 -25.45
N LEU A 58 -7.51 -6.37 -24.55
CA LEU A 58 -7.69 -5.21 -23.67
C LEU A 58 -6.50 -5.01 -22.74
N ILE A 59 -5.99 -6.09 -22.12
CA ILE A 59 -4.82 -6.01 -21.23
C ILE A 59 -3.57 -5.59 -22.00
N ILE A 60 -3.31 -6.17 -23.17
CA ILE A 60 -2.16 -5.83 -24.02
C ILE A 60 -2.23 -4.35 -24.43
N THR A 61 -3.38 -3.90 -24.91
CA THR A 61 -3.60 -2.51 -25.35
C THR A 61 -3.46 -1.54 -24.17
N SER A 62 -4.06 -1.86 -23.02
CA SER A 62 -3.95 -1.07 -21.79
C SER A 62 -2.49 -0.95 -21.32
N ARG A 63 -1.72 -2.04 -21.44
CA ARG A 63 -0.28 -2.05 -21.12
C ARG A 63 0.53 -1.16 -22.08
N ARG A 64 0.25 -1.24 -23.37
CA ARG A 64 0.90 -0.37 -24.38
C ARG A 64 0.59 1.11 -24.21
N LEU A 65 -0.61 1.43 -23.73
CA LEU A 65 -1.05 2.79 -23.43
C LEU A 65 -0.65 3.25 -22.02
N HIS A 66 0.24 2.53 -21.34
CA HIS A 66 0.74 2.87 -20.01
C HIS A 66 -0.35 3.07 -18.94
N LEU A 67 -1.54 2.44 -19.10
CA LEU A 67 -2.67 2.57 -18.17
C LEU A 67 -2.44 1.89 -16.81
N TYR A 68 -1.37 1.15 -16.64
CA TYR A 68 -0.97 0.49 -15.39
C TYR A 68 0.17 1.22 -14.66
N THR A 69 0.52 2.43 -15.10
CA THR A 69 1.44 3.31 -14.36
C THR A 69 0.78 3.87 -13.11
N PRO A 70 1.56 4.25 -12.09
CA PRO A 70 1.02 4.85 -10.87
C PRO A 70 0.14 6.07 -11.14
N MET A 71 -1.02 6.16 -10.50
CA MET A 71 -2.04 7.20 -10.78
C MET A 71 -1.62 8.62 -10.42
N HIS A 72 -0.65 8.80 -9.51
CA HIS A 72 -0.11 10.12 -9.18
C HIS A 72 0.65 10.78 -10.32
N MET A 73 1.00 10.01 -11.37
CA MET A 73 1.72 10.51 -12.56
C MET A 73 0.82 10.85 -13.73
N THR A 74 -0.48 10.57 -13.67
CA THR A 74 -1.39 10.73 -14.81
C THR A 74 -2.54 11.69 -14.51
N ASN A 75 -2.88 12.55 -15.50
CA ASN A 75 -4.09 13.37 -15.44
C ASN A 75 -5.34 12.49 -15.61
N PHE A 76 -6.39 12.79 -14.85
CA PHE A 76 -7.67 12.07 -14.91
C PHE A 76 -8.24 11.99 -16.33
N LEU A 77 -8.32 13.11 -17.03
CA LEU A 77 -8.87 13.18 -18.40
C LEU A 77 -8.01 12.35 -19.38
N HIS A 78 -6.70 12.39 -19.24
CA HIS A 78 -5.79 11.60 -20.06
C HIS A 78 -6.01 10.09 -19.82
N GLU A 79 -6.13 9.69 -18.58
CA GLU A 79 -6.39 8.29 -18.20
C GLU A 79 -7.72 7.78 -18.77
N GLN A 80 -8.80 8.59 -18.65
CA GLN A 80 -10.11 8.22 -19.21
C GLN A 80 -10.06 8.10 -20.73
N ARG A 81 -9.38 9.01 -21.42
CA ARG A 81 -9.18 8.97 -22.87
C ARG A 81 -8.42 7.71 -23.29
N MET A 82 -7.32 7.39 -22.62
CA MET A 82 -6.53 6.19 -22.92
C MET A 82 -7.33 4.91 -22.62
N SER A 83 -8.12 4.90 -21.56
CA SER A 83 -9.00 3.79 -21.21
C SER A 83 -10.09 3.55 -22.29
N ALA A 84 -10.72 4.62 -22.75
CA ALA A 84 -11.68 4.56 -23.86
C ALA A 84 -11.00 4.07 -25.16
N GLN A 85 -9.81 4.56 -25.47
CA GLN A 85 -9.04 4.12 -26.63
C GLN A 85 -8.67 2.63 -26.54
N ALA A 86 -8.25 2.14 -25.37
CA ALA A 86 -7.96 0.72 -25.16
C ALA A 86 -9.20 -0.14 -25.39
N CYS A 87 -10.34 0.31 -24.89
CA CYS A 87 -11.63 -0.40 -25.07
C CYS A 87 -12.07 -0.40 -26.53
N LEU A 88 -11.98 0.72 -27.22
CA LEU A 88 -12.33 0.83 -28.64
C LEU A 88 -11.45 -0.05 -29.52
N THR A 89 -10.14 0.00 -29.37
CA THR A 89 -9.21 -0.81 -30.16
C THR A 89 -9.43 -2.31 -29.93
N SER A 90 -9.61 -2.71 -28.69
CA SER A 90 -9.89 -4.12 -28.35
C SER A 90 -11.28 -4.57 -28.84
N GLY A 91 -12.26 -3.68 -28.77
CA GLY A 91 -13.61 -3.90 -29.30
C GLY A 91 -13.63 -4.05 -30.81
N LEU A 92 -12.85 -3.25 -31.54
CA LEU A 92 -12.68 -3.39 -33.00
C LEU A 92 -12.00 -4.71 -33.37
N LEU A 93 -11.01 -5.15 -32.61
CA LEU A 93 -10.38 -6.45 -32.81
C LEU A 93 -11.38 -7.60 -32.60
N LEU A 94 -12.21 -7.52 -31.54
CA LEU A 94 -13.24 -8.52 -31.28
C LEU A 94 -14.27 -8.57 -32.41
N THR A 95 -14.82 -7.43 -32.83
CA THR A 95 -15.82 -7.36 -33.88
C THR A 95 -15.25 -7.79 -35.23
N GLY A 96 -13.99 -7.45 -35.54
CA GLY A 96 -13.29 -7.93 -36.73
C GLY A 96 -13.10 -9.45 -36.72
N THR A 97 -12.71 -10.02 -35.58
CA THR A 97 -12.58 -11.50 -35.43
C THR A 97 -13.92 -12.18 -35.62
N LEU A 98 -15.01 -11.67 -35.04
CA LEU A 98 -16.35 -12.22 -35.21
C LEU A 98 -16.83 -12.16 -36.66
N TYR A 99 -16.49 -11.11 -37.39
CA TYR A 99 -16.79 -10.96 -38.80
C TYR A 99 -16.05 -12.01 -39.67
N LEU A 100 -14.73 -12.17 -39.40
CA LEU A 100 -13.88 -13.14 -40.12
C LEU A 100 -14.33 -14.59 -39.89
N VAL A 101 -14.73 -14.92 -38.68
CA VAL A 101 -15.21 -16.27 -38.30
C VAL A 101 -16.65 -16.52 -38.80
N ARG A 102 -17.31 -15.54 -39.46
CA ARG A 102 -18.71 -15.60 -39.89
C ARG A 102 -19.66 -16.04 -38.76
N ALA A 103 -19.45 -15.56 -37.57
CA ALA A 103 -20.25 -15.89 -36.40
C ALA A 103 -21.64 -15.23 -36.47
N GLU A 104 -22.48 -15.65 -37.41
CA GLU A 104 -23.84 -15.12 -37.67
C GLU A 104 -24.78 -15.30 -36.46
N THR A 105 -24.47 -16.25 -35.61
CA THR A 105 -25.26 -16.62 -34.42
C THR A 105 -25.10 -15.68 -33.24
N ILE A 106 -24.02 -14.88 -33.19
CA ILE A 106 -23.80 -13.92 -32.09
C ILE A 106 -24.52 -12.62 -32.39
N SER A 107 -25.42 -12.22 -31.49
CA SER A 107 -26.12 -10.96 -31.62
C SER A 107 -25.13 -9.78 -31.54
N ARG A 108 -25.03 -9.00 -32.62
CA ARG A 108 -24.22 -7.77 -32.70
C ARG A 108 -24.51 -6.80 -31.53
N GLY A 109 -25.78 -6.77 -31.09
CA GLY A 109 -26.17 -5.95 -29.95
C GLY A 109 -25.52 -6.37 -28.62
N ILE A 110 -25.39 -7.69 -28.34
CA ILE A 110 -24.70 -8.14 -27.11
C ILE A 110 -23.24 -7.72 -27.12
N VAL A 111 -22.57 -7.80 -28.28
CA VAL A 111 -21.17 -7.41 -28.41
C VAL A 111 -21.01 -5.90 -28.14
N LEU A 112 -21.85 -5.07 -28.75
CA LEU A 112 -21.83 -3.61 -28.54
C LEU A 112 -22.17 -3.23 -27.09
N GLU A 113 -23.19 -3.86 -26.50
CA GLU A 113 -23.57 -3.67 -25.10
C GLU A 113 -22.41 -4.09 -24.16
N THR A 114 -21.75 -5.21 -24.42
CA THR A 114 -20.61 -5.66 -23.63
C THR A 114 -19.45 -4.66 -23.72
N ILE A 115 -19.09 -4.21 -24.92
CA ILE A 115 -18.02 -3.20 -25.10
C ILE A 115 -18.38 -1.90 -24.39
N GLY A 116 -19.63 -1.43 -24.50
CA GLY A 116 -20.11 -0.22 -23.81
C GLY A 116 -20.05 -0.35 -22.29
N LEU A 117 -20.52 -1.50 -21.74
CA LEU A 117 -20.48 -1.76 -20.31
C LEU A 117 -19.05 -1.90 -19.79
N VAL A 118 -18.13 -2.50 -20.57
CA VAL A 118 -16.70 -2.56 -20.24
C VAL A 118 -16.11 -1.16 -20.19
N ALA A 119 -16.40 -0.30 -21.17
CA ALA A 119 -15.90 1.08 -21.19
C ALA A 119 -16.38 1.88 -19.96
N ILE A 120 -17.68 1.79 -19.64
CA ILE A 120 -18.27 2.42 -18.48
C ILE A 120 -17.67 1.86 -17.18
N GLY A 121 -17.59 0.54 -17.06
CA GLY A 121 -17.06 -0.15 -15.89
C GLY A 121 -15.60 0.20 -15.61
N LEU A 122 -14.75 0.25 -16.65
CA LEU A 122 -13.35 0.67 -16.54
C LEU A 122 -13.25 2.13 -16.09
N GLY A 123 -14.02 3.03 -16.71
CA GLY A 123 -14.03 4.45 -16.37
C GLY A 123 -14.49 4.69 -14.94
N LEU A 124 -15.63 4.10 -14.55
CA LEU A 124 -16.21 4.25 -13.21
C LEU A 124 -15.29 3.69 -12.12
N ARG A 125 -14.74 2.51 -12.35
CA ARG A 125 -13.80 1.89 -11.40
C ARG A 125 -12.57 2.77 -11.18
N ARG A 126 -11.95 3.30 -12.25
CA ARG A 126 -10.78 4.18 -12.15
C ARG A 126 -11.13 5.48 -11.44
N PHE A 127 -12.31 6.03 -11.72
CA PHE A 127 -12.82 7.21 -11.05
C PHE A 127 -12.99 6.99 -9.54
N ILE A 128 -13.67 5.90 -9.14
CA ILE A 128 -13.88 5.55 -7.73
C ILE A 128 -12.53 5.33 -7.03
N TYR A 129 -11.63 4.57 -7.65
CA TYR A 129 -10.30 4.32 -7.07
C TYR A 129 -9.53 5.62 -6.85
N ARG A 130 -9.60 6.57 -7.79
CA ARG A 130 -8.94 7.88 -7.68
C ARG A 130 -9.52 8.70 -6.53
N ILE A 131 -10.83 8.73 -6.35
CA ILE A 131 -11.47 9.40 -5.20
C ILE A 131 -10.98 8.79 -3.89
N LEU A 132 -10.99 7.46 -3.79
CA LEU A 132 -10.51 6.77 -2.60
C LEU A 132 -9.03 7.05 -2.33
N LEU A 133 -8.21 7.11 -3.37
CA LEU A 133 -6.79 7.42 -3.26
C LEU A 133 -6.57 8.86 -2.79
N TYR A 134 -7.31 9.83 -3.33
CA TYR A 134 -7.25 11.24 -2.90
C TYR A 134 -7.64 11.40 -1.43
N GLN A 135 -8.70 10.73 -0.97
CA GLN A 135 -9.08 10.73 0.44
C GLN A 135 -8.00 10.13 1.35
N ARG A 136 -7.22 9.17 0.86
CA ARG A 136 -6.07 8.59 1.59
C ARG A 136 -4.91 9.59 1.65
N PHE A 137 -4.61 10.26 0.54
CA PHE A 137 -3.57 11.29 0.49
C PHE A 137 -3.90 12.49 1.40
N ASP A 138 -5.15 12.93 1.43
CA ASP A 138 -5.60 14.00 2.33
C ASP A 138 -5.44 13.64 3.81
N ARG A 139 -5.52 12.34 4.13
CA ARG A 139 -5.25 11.82 5.48
C ARG A 139 -3.76 11.58 5.77
N GLY A 140 -2.87 11.93 4.83
CA GLY A 140 -1.43 11.66 4.93
C GLY A 140 -1.05 10.18 4.80
N LEU A 141 -1.97 9.32 4.33
CA LEU A 141 -1.72 7.90 4.10
C LEU A 141 -1.20 7.71 2.67
N ASP A 142 -0.17 6.84 2.51
CA ASP A 142 0.44 6.52 1.21
C ASP A 142 1.04 7.73 0.45
N THR A 143 1.32 8.83 1.14
CA THR A 143 2.00 9.99 0.55
C THR A 143 3.46 9.67 0.28
N ARG A 144 4.01 10.26 -0.80
CA ARG A 144 5.42 10.21 -1.14
C ARG A 144 6.13 11.44 -0.59
N ASN A 145 7.09 11.22 0.27
CA ASN A 145 7.91 12.29 0.81
C ASN A 145 9.01 12.65 -0.18
N VAL A 146 9.18 13.93 -0.45
CA VAL A 146 10.06 14.44 -1.51
C VAL A 146 11.08 15.41 -0.94
N LEU A 147 12.35 15.24 -1.34
CA LEU A 147 13.41 16.24 -1.24
C LEU A 147 13.72 16.81 -2.62
N ILE A 148 14.02 18.10 -2.67
CA ILE A 148 14.42 18.80 -3.88
C ILE A 148 15.89 19.22 -3.73
N VAL A 149 16.74 18.76 -4.64
CA VAL A 149 18.15 19.13 -4.71
C VAL A 149 18.29 20.32 -5.64
N GLY A 150 18.74 21.42 -5.07
CA GLY A 150 18.80 22.75 -5.70
C GLY A 150 17.94 23.76 -4.95
N THR A 151 18.34 25.02 -5.02
CA THR A 151 17.75 26.16 -4.29
C THR A 151 17.37 27.31 -5.23
N GLY A 152 17.38 27.07 -6.54
CA GLY A 152 17.04 28.05 -7.57
C GLY A 152 15.53 28.29 -7.73
N PRO A 153 15.15 29.17 -8.67
CA PRO A 153 13.75 29.48 -8.96
C PRO A 153 12.96 28.26 -9.44
N GLU A 154 13.59 27.32 -10.17
CA GLU A 154 12.95 26.07 -10.62
C GLU A 154 12.59 25.16 -9.44
N ALA A 155 13.46 25.09 -8.42
CA ALA A 155 13.23 24.35 -7.20
C ALA A 155 12.00 24.92 -6.45
N ASN A 156 11.90 26.25 -6.33
CA ASN A 156 10.76 26.90 -5.69
C ASN A 156 9.48 26.72 -6.51
N ALA A 157 9.55 26.82 -7.84
CA ALA A 157 8.41 26.56 -8.71
C ALA A 157 7.90 25.12 -8.56
N LEU A 158 8.79 24.13 -8.50
CA LEU A 158 8.43 22.73 -8.26
C LEU A 158 7.77 22.57 -6.88
N ARG A 159 8.36 23.15 -5.80
CA ARG A 159 7.77 23.14 -4.46
C ARG A 159 6.34 23.68 -4.47
N GLN A 160 6.15 24.91 -5.00
CA GLN A 160 4.83 25.54 -5.04
C GLN A 160 3.82 24.68 -5.83
N HIS A 161 4.30 24.03 -6.91
CA HIS A 161 3.46 23.13 -7.68
C HIS A 161 3.06 21.90 -6.87
N LEU A 162 3.98 21.22 -6.19
CA LEU A 162 3.72 20.06 -5.35
C LEU A 162 2.77 20.41 -4.18
N GLU A 163 2.92 21.57 -3.57
CA GLU A 163 2.06 22.07 -2.49
C GLU A 163 0.63 22.37 -2.96
N LYS A 164 0.46 22.91 -4.18
CA LYS A 164 -0.85 23.15 -4.79
C LYS A 164 -1.58 21.85 -5.15
N ILE A 165 -0.83 20.79 -5.48
CA ILE A 165 -1.38 19.52 -5.97
C ILE A 165 -1.25 18.44 -4.89
N ARG A 166 -1.65 18.73 -3.65
CA ARG A 166 -1.62 17.78 -2.53
C ARG A 166 -2.36 16.47 -2.83
N HIS A 167 -3.41 16.52 -3.65
CA HIS A 167 -4.17 15.36 -4.10
C HIS A 167 -3.37 14.37 -4.99
N LEU A 168 -2.16 14.72 -5.44
CA LEU A 168 -1.25 13.77 -6.08
C LEU A 168 -0.43 12.96 -5.08
N GLY A 169 -0.58 13.22 -3.78
CA GLY A 169 0.06 12.44 -2.72
C GLY A 169 1.54 12.74 -2.53
N TYR A 170 2.02 13.92 -2.95
CA TYR A 170 3.38 14.37 -2.68
C TYR A 170 3.43 15.25 -1.43
N THR A 171 4.42 15.01 -0.58
CA THR A 171 4.71 15.83 0.60
C THR A 171 6.14 16.35 0.51
N PHE A 172 6.27 17.64 0.30
CA PHE A 172 7.57 18.32 0.31
C PHE A 172 8.16 18.33 1.72
N LYS A 173 9.45 17.95 1.86
CA LYS A 173 10.16 17.83 3.13
C LYS A 173 11.33 18.81 3.29
N GLY A 174 11.82 19.39 2.20
CA GLY A 174 12.89 20.38 2.26
C GLY A 174 13.74 20.43 1.00
N PHE A 175 14.62 21.42 0.99
CA PHE A 175 15.64 21.60 -0.05
C PHE A 175 17.00 21.10 0.43
N ILE A 176 17.78 20.61 -0.50
CA ILE A 176 19.20 20.28 -0.33
C ILE A 176 20.03 21.27 -1.11
N GLU A 177 20.92 21.93 -0.41
CA GLU A 177 21.82 22.92 -1.01
C GLU A 177 22.92 22.24 -1.84
N LEU A 178 23.23 22.83 -3.00
CA LEU A 178 24.35 22.43 -3.86
C LEU A 178 25.52 23.40 -3.69
N PRO A 179 26.76 22.90 -3.68
CA PRO A 179 27.94 23.77 -3.65
C PRO A 179 27.95 24.74 -4.83
N GLY A 180 28.11 26.03 -4.56
CA GLY A 180 28.18 27.07 -5.58
C GLY A 180 26.86 27.66 -6.06
N CYS A 181 25.72 27.21 -5.53
CA CYS A 181 24.41 27.80 -5.84
C CYS A 181 23.97 28.72 -4.71
N SER A 182 23.72 30.00 -5.01
CA SER A 182 23.13 30.93 -4.04
C SER A 182 21.65 30.61 -3.83
N PRO A 183 21.16 30.45 -2.59
CA PRO A 183 19.75 30.18 -2.37
C PRO A 183 18.89 31.39 -2.75
N HIS A 184 17.74 31.12 -3.37
CA HIS A 184 16.71 32.12 -3.60
C HIS A 184 16.10 32.56 -2.26
N GLU A 185 15.75 33.84 -2.08
CA GLU A 185 15.28 34.41 -0.79
C GLU A 185 14.13 33.61 -0.18
N ASP A 186 13.16 33.14 -0.98
CA ASP A 186 11.99 32.37 -0.54
C ASP A 186 12.30 30.92 -0.13
N VAL A 187 13.52 30.43 -0.35
CA VAL A 187 13.90 29.03 -0.18
C VAL A 187 14.76 28.80 1.07
N SER A 188 15.40 29.85 1.58
CA SER A 188 16.39 29.79 2.66
C SER A 188 15.88 29.12 3.96
N GLU A 189 14.64 29.37 4.35
CA GLU A 189 14.03 28.79 5.55
C GLU A 189 13.70 27.28 5.44
N ALA A 190 13.63 26.74 4.23
CA ALA A 190 13.26 25.35 3.98
C ALA A 190 14.47 24.47 3.59
N ILE A 191 15.70 24.97 3.70
CA ILE A 191 16.92 24.19 3.46
C ILE A 191 17.15 23.28 4.69
N VAL A 192 17.18 21.98 4.44
CA VAL A 192 17.35 20.97 5.50
C VAL A 192 18.77 20.41 5.59
N GLY A 193 19.59 20.62 4.57
CA GLY A 193 20.97 20.15 4.54
C GLY A 193 21.67 20.36 3.20
N ASN A 194 22.82 19.72 3.04
CA ASN A 194 23.65 19.71 1.86
C ASN A 194 23.77 18.30 1.27
N LEU A 195 24.55 18.13 0.19
CA LEU A 195 24.74 16.80 -0.46
C LEU A 195 25.36 15.77 0.48
N GLU A 196 26.23 16.15 1.42
CA GLU A 196 26.86 15.20 2.35
C GLU A 196 25.85 14.65 3.36
N THR A 197 24.87 15.47 3.75
CA THR A 197 23.82 15.09 4.71
C THR A 197 22.56 14.56 4.02
N LEU A 198 22.50 14.55 2.67
CA LEU A 198 21.33 14.17 1.88
C LEU A 198 20.72 12.84 2.35
N PHE A 199 21.52 11.77 2.42
CA PHE A 199 21.01 10.45 2.77
C PHE A 199 20.69 10.28 4.25
N GLN A 200 21.26 11.10 5.12
CA GLN A 200 20.84 11.18 6.53
C GLN A 200 19.44 11.79 6.64
N HIS A 201 19.17 12.88 5.91
CA HIS A 201 17.83 13.49 5.85
C HIS A 201 16.84 12.58 5.15
N THR A 202 17.27 11.88 4.09
CA THR A 202 16.47 10.89 3.39
C THR A 202 15.95 9.82 4.35
N ARG A 203 16.78 9.30 5.22
CA ARG A 203 16.36 8.30 6.23
C ARG A 203 15.51 8.89 7.36
N LYS A 204 15.92 10.02 7.93
CA LYS A 204 15.20 10.65 9.04
C LYS A 204 13.78 11.09 8.67
N GLN A 205 13.57 11.52 7.43
CA GLN A 205 12.31 12.08 6.96
C GLN A 205 11.53 11.10 6.06
N PHE A 206 11.99 9.85 5.93
CA PHE A 206 11.35 8.80 5.12
C PHE A 206 11.09 9.26 3.67
N ILE A 207 12.15 9.75 3.01
CA ILE A 207 12.08 10.26 1.66
C ILE A 207 11.92 9.11 0.66
N ASP A 208 10.94 9.22 -0.22
CA ASP A 208 10.68 8.26 -1.29
C ASP A 208 11.31 8.70 -2.61
N GLU A 209 11.32 10.02 -2.88
CA GLU A 209 11.80 10.57 -4.15
C GLU A 209 12.69 11.79 -3.92
N ILE A 210 13.74 11.89 -4.73
CA ILE A 210 14.65 13.04 -4.77
C ILE A 210 14.57 13.66 -6.17
N PHE A 211 14.29 14.95 -6.24
CA PHE A 211 14.26 15.71 -7.49
C PHE A 211 15.48 16.60 -7.63
N PHE A 212 16.23 16.44 -8.71
CA PHE A 212 17.26 17.38 -9.11
C PHE A 212 16.65 18.46 -9.99
N THR A 213 16.77 19.70 -9.55
CA THR A 213 16.26 20.90 -10.26
C THR A 213 17.37 21.80 -10.76
N THR A 214 18.63 21.50 -10.43
CA THR A 214 19.78 22.27 -10.81
C THR A 214 20.79 21.36 -11.49
N PRO A 215 21.43 21.77 -12.61
CA PRO A 215 22.51 21.03 -13.25
C PRO A 215 23.65 20.79 -12.26
N CYS A 216 24.10 19.54 -12.18
CA CYS A 216 25.23 19.14 -11.35
C CYS A 216 26.29 18.45 -12.20
N GLU A 217 27.53 18.44 -11.72
CA GLU A 217 28.59 17.64 -12.31
C GLU A 217 28.20 16.16 -12.38
N ARG A 218 28.53 15.50 -13.48
CA ARG A 218 28.18 14.09 -13.71
C ARG A 218 28.62 13.16 -12.58
N GLY A 219 29.78 13.45 -11.96
CA GLY A 219 30.31 12.67 -10.84
C GLY A 219 29.41 12.72 -9.59
N ILE A 220 28.84 13.89 -9.29
CA ILE A 220 27.90 14.10 -8.17
C ILE A 220 26.63 13.29 -8.42
N VAL A 221 26.06 13.42 -9.62
CA VAL A 221 24.82 12.68 -9.96
C VAL A 221 25.03 11.17 -9.91
N GLN A 222 26.19 10.66 -10.37
CA GLN A 222 26.52 9.24 -10.29
C GLN A 222 26.67 8.76 -8.85
N SER A 223 27.35 9.50 -7.99
CA SER A 223 27.50 9.18 -6.57
C SER A 223 26.14 9.14 -5.86
N VAL A 224 25.29 10.14 -6.10
CA VAL A 224 23.94 10.18 -5.54
C VAL A 224 23.08 9.04 -6.09
N LEU A 225 23.21 8.70 -7.36
CA LEU A 225 22.48 7.59 -7.99
C LEU A 225 22.83 6.23 -7.36
N GLU A 226 24.13 5.99 -7.12
CA GLU A 226 24.57 4.74 -6.45
C GLU A 226 24.02 4.65 -5.03
N GLN A 227 24.09 5.72 -4.27
CA GLN A 227 23.54 5.76 -2.92
C GLN A 227 22.02 5.65 -2.91
N ALA A 228 21.31 6.31 -3.83
CA ALA A 228 19.87 6.20 -3.97
C ALA A 228 19.43 4.75 -4.24
N ARG A 229 20.20 4.00 -5.05
CA ARG A 229 19.96 2.56 -5.28
C ARG A 229 20.10 1.73 -4.00
N VAL A 230 21.15 1.99 -3.23
CA VAL A 230 21.37 1.29 -1.95
C VAL A 230 20.24 1.58 -0.95
N HIS A 231 19.76 2.82 -0.93
CA HIS A 231 18.71 3.23 -0.01
C HIS A 231 17.27 3.02 -0.53
N GLY A 232 17.12 2.56 -1.80
CA GLY A 232 15.81 2.29 -2.40
C GLY A 232 14.97 3.55 -2.63
N VAL A 233 15.63 4.69 -2.90
CA VAL A 233 14.98 6.00 -3.12
C VAL A 233 14.93 6.29 -4.62
N ASP A 234 13.77 6.73 -5.09
CA ASP A 234 13.58 7.12 -6.49
C ASP A 234 14.32 8.44 -6.76
N LEU A 235 15.07 8.49 -7.85
CA LEU A 235 15.79 9.69 -8.27
C LEU A 235 15.25 10.20 -9.60
N ARG A 236 14.90 11.48 -9.66
CA ARG A 236 14.36 12.14 -10.85
C ARG A 236 15.14 13.42 -11.16
N VAL A 237 15.21 13.75 -12.44
CA VAL A 237 15.78 15.02 -12.92
C VAL A 237 14.75 15.75 -13.78
N ILE A 238 14.84 17.07 -13.81
CA ILE A 238 14.11 17.90 -14.76
C ILE A 238 14.93 17.94 -16.06
N PRO A 239 14.38 17.50 -17.21
CA PRO A 239 15.16 17.19 -18.42
C PRO A 239 15.90 18.38 -19.04
N ASP A 240 15.34 19.57 -18.95
CA ASP A 240 15.92 20.78 -19.54
C ASP A 240 17.30 21.17 -18.95
N LEU A 241 17.70 20.47 -17.87
CA LEU A 241 18.91 20.77 -17.12
C LEU A 241 20.01 19.71 -17.29
N TYR A 242 19.75 18.59 -17.98
CA TYR A 242 20.66 17.45 -18.03
C TYR A 242 20.84 16.91 -19.44
N ASP A 243 21.79 17.44 -20.17
CA ASP A 243 22.20 16.91 -21.48
C ASP A 243 22.75 15.48 -21.35
N GLY A 244 22.05 14.54 -21.95
CA GLY A 244 22.56 13.20 -22.27
C GLY A 244 22.46 12.09 -21.20
N LEU A 245 21.92 12.33 -20.01
CA LEU A 245 21.83 11.29 -18.95
C LEU A 245 20.62 10.35 -19.08
N ALA A 246 19.63 10.68 -19.90
CA ALA A 246 18.33 10.00 -19.88
C ALA A 246 17.82 9.54 -21.25
N TRP A 247 18.70 9.16 -22.16
CA TRP A 247 18.39 8.87 -23.57
C TRP A 247 17.34 7.77 -23.81
N ASN A 248 17.08 6.90 -22.83
CA ASN A 248 16.13 5.80 -22.99
C ASN A 248 15.06 5.74 -21.88
N SER A 249 14.94 6.75 -21.03
CA SER A 249 13.93 6.76 -19.99
C SER A 249 12.67 7.49 -20.43
N PRO A 250 11.47 6.96 -20.18
CA PRO A 250 10.24 7.65 -20.53
C PRO A 250 10.12 8.95 -19.74
N ILE A 251 9.79 10.05 -20.43
CA ILE A 251 9.46 11.31 -19.78
C ILE A 251 8.12 11.14 -19.07
N GLU A 252 8.10 11.40 -17.77
CA GLU A 252 6.90 11.39 -16.95
C GLU A 252 6.57 12.82 -16.52
N TYR A 253 5.28 13.12 -16.37
CA TYR A 253 4.85 14.46 -16.02
C TYR A 253 4.29 14.47 -14.60
N ILE A 254 4.77 15.38 -13.75
CA ILE A 254 4.18 15.72 -12.48
C ILE A 254 3.48 17.07 -12.67
N GLY A 255 2.17 17.01 -12.95
CA GLY A 255 1.41 18.17 -13.39
C GLY A 255 1.96 18.70 -14.72
N GLN A 256 2.53 19.91 -14.73
CA GLN A 256 3.13 20.54 -15.91
C GLN A 256 4.65 20.31 -16.02
N PHE A 257 5.28 19.73 -15.00
CA PHE A 257 6.74 19.52 -14.99
C PHE A 257 7.09 18.18 -15.63
N PRO A 258 7.85 18.18 -16.75
CA PRO A 258 8.43 16.95 -17.27
C PRO A 258 9.51 16.45 -16.31
N THR A 259 9.54 15.17 -16.03
CA THR A 259 10.54 14.52 -15.17
C THR A 259 11.03 13.23 -15.81
N ILE A 260 12.30 12.92 -15.61
CA ILE A 260 12.90 11.66 -16.04
C ILE A 260 13.31 10.87 -14.82
N PRO A 261 12.77 9.65 -14.61
CA PRO A 261 13.22 8.78 -13.56
C PRO A 261 14.60 8.22 -13.91
N LEU A 262 15.64 8.56 -13.13
CA LEU A 262 16.97 7.98 -13.27
C LEU A 262 17.09 6.62 -12.59
N HIS A 263 16.32 6.42 -11.53
CA HIS A 263 16.21 5.17 -10.79
C HIS A 263 14.84 5.09 -10.12
N ARG A 264 14.31 3.87 -10.03
CA ARG A 264 13.13 3.52 -9.23
C ARG A 264 13.51 2.45 -8.22
N GLY A 265 13.12 2.64 -6.96
CA GLY A 265 13.28 1.64 -5.91
C GLY A 265 12.58 0.33 -6.28
N ALA A 266 13.22 -0.79 -5.96
CA ALA A 266 12.82 -2.12 -6.42
C ALA A 266 11.64 -2.74 -5.66
N VAL A 267 10.77 -1.97 -4.99
CA VAL A 267 9.62 -2.56 -4.29
C VAL A 267 8.54 -2.91 -5.31
N PRO A 268 8.19 -4.19 -5.49
CA PRO A 268 7.14 -4.58 -6.42
C PRO A 268 5.78 -4.09 -5.89
N GLU A 269 5.31 -2.96 -6.39
CA GLU A 269 4.02 -2.35 -6.02
C GLU A 269 2.85 -3.35 -6.10
N ILE A 270 2.89 -4.25 -7.08
CA ILE A 270 1.89 -5.31 -7.28
C ILE A 270 1.80 -6.23 -6.05
N GLY A 271 2.94 -6.63 -5.48
CA GLY A 271 2.98 -7.49 -4.30
C GLY A 271 2.35 -6.83 -3.07
N LEU A 272 2.64 -5.55 -2.84
CA LEU A 272 2.08 -4.78 -1.73
C LEU A 272 0.56 -4.59 -1.85
N ILE A 273 0.05 -4.46 -3.08
CA ILE A 273 -1.39 -4.37 -3.31
C ILE A 273 -2.08 -5.70 -3.00
N PHE A 274 -1.54 -6.83 -3.45
CA PHE A 274 -2.06 -8.14 -3.08
C PHE A 274 -2.03 -8.35 -1.57
N LYS A 275 -0.93 -7.97 -0.91
CA LYS A 275 -0.83 -7.99 0.55
C LYS A 275 -1.96 -7.17 1.18
N ARG A 276 -2.20 -5.96 0.72
CA ARG A 276 -3.24 -5.09 1.28
C ARG A 276 -4.64 -5.65 1.11
N VAL A 277 -4.96 -6.22 -0.07
CA VAL A 277 -6.24 -6.89 -0.32
C VAL A 277 -6.40 -8.09 0.61
N PHE A 278 -5.37 -8.94 0.72
CA PHE A 278 -5.36 -10.08 1.62
C PHE A 278 -5.57 -9.65 3.06
N ASP A 279 -4.80 -8.68 3.56
CA ASP A 279 -4.92 -8.13 4.92
C ASP A 279 -6.35 -7.65 5.21
N THR A 280 -6.95 -6.91 4.27
CA THR A 280 -8.30 -6.35 4.44
C THR A 280 -9.36 -7.45 4.47
N VAL A 281 -9.35 -8.36 3.50
CA VAL A 281 -10.35 -9.43 3.40
C VAL A 281 -10.25 -10.38 4.57
N PHE A 282 -9.02 -10.79 4.91
CA PHE A 282 -8.79 -11.74 5.99
C PHE A 282 -9.13 -11.13 7.37
N SER A 283 -8.80 -9.85 7.59
CA SER A 283 -9.16 -9.14 8.83
C SER A 283 -10.67 -8.98 8.99
N ALA A 284 -11.38 -8.64 7.91
CA ALA A 284 -12.84 -8.57 7.92
C ALA A 284 -13.46 -9.93 8.27
N LEU A 285 -12.97 -11.01 7.64
CA LEU A 285 -13.43 -12.36 7.90
C LEU A 285 -13.18 -12.77 9.37
N ILE A 286 -11.98 -12.52 9.90
CA ILE A 286 -11.64 -12.82 11.30
C ILE A 286 -12.56 -12.06 12.26
N LEU A 287 -12.80 -10.77 12.05
CA LEU A 287 -13.66 -9.98 12.92
C LEU A 287 -15.11 -10.48 12.91
N VAL A 288 -15.61 -10.89 11.74
CA VAL A 288 -16.97 -11.48 11.65
C VAL A 288 -17.04 -12.85 12.35
N VAL A 289 -16.10 -13.75 12.04
CA VAL A 289 -16.10 -15.12 12.61
C VAL A 289 -15.86 -15.09 14.12
N LEU A 290 -14.94 -14.24 14.60
CA LEU A 290 -14.63 -14.14 16.03
C LEU A 290 -15.52 -13.13 16.78
N SER A 291 -16.53 -12.52 16.13
CA SER A 291 -17.41 -11.53 16.78
C SER A 291 -18.07 -12.04 18.06
N PRO A 292 -18.56 -13.30 18.18
CA PRO A 292 -19.11 -13.81 19.45
C PRO A 292 -18.04 -13.88 20.54
N LEU A 293 -16.82 -14.32 20.21
CA LEU A 293 -15.69 -14.37 21.14
C LEU A 293 -15.27 -12.97 21.59
N LEU A 294 -15.18 -12.03 20.65
CA LEU A 294 -14.84 -10.63 20.95
C LEU A 294 -15.86 -10.01 21.91
N LEU A 295 -17.15 -10.29 21.70
CA LEU A 295 -18.21 -9.83 22.59
C LEU A 295 -18.09 -10.47 23.99
N ALA A 296 -17.84 -11.78 24.07
CA ALA A 296 -17.64 -12.47 25.34
C ALA A 296 -16.43 -11.91 26.11
N ILE A 297 -15.30 -11.66 25.42
CA ILE A 297 -14.11 -11.02 26.04
C ILE A 297 -14.45 -9.59 26.49
N ALA A 298 -15.19 -8.82 25.70
CA ALA A 298 -15.58 -7.45 26.03
C ALA A 298 -16.42 -7.41 27.35
N ILE A 299 -17.37 -8.32 27.48
CA ILE A 299 -18.19 -8.48 28.69
C ILE A 299 -17.28 -8.88 29.86
N ALA A 300 -16.44 -9.90 29.70
CA ALA A 300 -15.53 -10.37 30.74
C ALA A 300 -14.57 -9.25 31.23
N VAL A 301 -13.99 -8.45 30.34
CA VAL A 301 -13.14 -7.31 30.70
C VAL A 301 -13.93 -6.25 31.49
N ARG A 302 -15.18 -6.02 31.13
CA ARG A 302 -16.05 -5.08 31.85
C ARG A 302 -16.39 -5.53 33.26
N LEU A 303 -16.56 -6.87 33.45
CA LEU A 303 -16.85 -7.47 34.75
C LEU A 303 -15.60 -7.58 35.63
N ASP A 304 -14.40 -7.81 35.03
CA ASP A 304 -13.15 -8.00 35.77
C ASP A 304 -12.68 -6.69 36.43
N SER A 305 -12.86 -5.53 35.75
CA SER A 305 -12.47 -4.23 36.28
C SER A 305 -13.32 -3.06 35.75
N PRO A 306 -13.59 -2.00 36.54
CA PRO A 306 -14.36 -0.85 36.12
C PRO A 306 -13.54 -0.01 35.09
N GLY A 307 -14.22 0.46 34.01
CA GLY A 307 -13.61 1.32 32.98
C GLY A 307 -13.92 0.89 31.55
N SER A 308 -13.19 1.40 30.55
CA SER A 308 -13.37 1.07 29.14
C SER A 308 -12.98 -0.38 28.85
N VAL A 309 -13.66 -1.02 27.91
CA VAL A 309 -13.34 -2.38 27.43
C VAL A 309 -12.03 -2.35 26.61
N PHE A 310 -11.85 -1.30 25.82
CA PHE A 310 -10.68 -1.13 24.98
C PHE A 310 -9.68 -0.18 25.62
N TYR A 311 -8.42 -0.47 25.37
CA TYR A 311 -7.28 0.38 25.63
C TYR A 311 -6.63 0.73 24.29
N SER A 312 -6.26 1.98 24.07
CA SER A 312 -5.57 2.41 22.89
C SER A 312 -4.28 3.15 23.27
N SER A 313 -3.15 2.73 22.68
CA SER A 313 -1.87 3.39 22.85
C SER A 313 -1.42 4.02 21.54
N GLU A 314 -0.80 5.18 21.62
CA GLU A 314 -0.16 5.80 20.46
C GLU A 314 1.08 5.00 20.04
N ARG A 315 1.13 4.67 18.76
CA ARG A 315 2.20 3.91 18.14
C ARG A 315 2.66 4.60 16.87
N ILE A 316 3.90 4.33 16.52
CA ILE A 316 4.48 4.84 15.28
C ILE A 316 4.29 3.77 14.18
N GLY A 317 3.64 4.17 13.09
CA GLY A 317 3.40 3.37 11.91
C GLY A 317 4.38 3.65 10.78
N LYS A 318 3.97 3.26 9.57
CA LYS A 318 4.75 3.47 8.34
C LYS A 318 5.09 4.95 8.17
N LYS A 319 6.36 5.22 7.81
CA LYS A 319 6.90 6.57 7.58
C LYS A 319 6.73 7.54 8.77
N GLY A 320 6.70 7.00 9.99
CA GLY A 320 6.59 7.81 11.18
C GLY A 320 5.19 8.32 11.51
N VAL A 321 4.15 7.89 10.78
CA VAL A 321 2.77 8.30 11.04
C VAL A 321 2.30 7.72 12.37
N VAL A 322 1.79 8.58 13.26
CA VAL A 322 1.25 8.18 14.55
C VAL A 322 -0.16 7.62 14.37
N PHE A 323 -0.44 6.48 14.98
CA PHE A 323 -1.77 5.90 15.01
C PHE A 323 -2.13 5.33 16.39
N ARG A 324 -3.41 5.08 16.63
CA ARG A 324 -3.92 4.50 17.89
C ARG A 324 -4.09 2.99 17.73
N CYS A 325 -3.17 2.22 18.33
CA CYS A 325 -3.22 0.77 18.37
C CYS A 325 -4.26 0.30 19.39
N ILE A 326 -5.29 -0.40 18.95
CA ILE A 326 -6.45 -0.81 19.77
C ILE A 326 -6.23 -2.20 20.32
N LYS A 327 -6.42 -2.38 21.66
CA LYS A 327 -6.34 -3.67 22.34
C LYS A 327 -7.50 -3.81 23.34
N PHE A 328 -7.77 -5.01 23.82
CA PHE A 328 -8.55 -5.17 25.05
C PHE A 328 -7.74 -4.70 26.25
N ARG A 329 -8.40 -4.07 27.18
CA ARG A 329 -7.76 -3.66 28.44
C ARG A 329 -7.43 -4.88 29.29
N THR A 330 -6.15 -5.02 29.62
CA THR A 330 -5.60 -6.12 30.44
C THR A 330 -5.00 -5.63 31.75
N MET A 331 -5.01 -4.32 31.99
CA MET A 331 -4.43 -3.67 33.17
C MET A 331 -5.50 -2.88 33.94
N VAL A 332 -5.21 -2.57 35.20
CA VAL A 332 -6.03 -1.69 36.05
C VAL A 332 -6.07 -0.27 35.47
N ARG A 333 -7.06 0.52 35.91
CA ARG A 333 -7.33 1.84 35.32
C ARG A 333 -6.18 2.85 35.47
N ASP A 334 -5.44 2.76 36.56
CA ASP A 334 -4.31 3.64 36.94
C ASP A 334 -2.94 3.09 36.51
N ALA A 335 -2.91 2.10 35.61
CA ALA A 335 -1.70 1.41 35.21
C ALA A 335 -0.64 2.33 34.58
N ASP A 336 -1.06 3.36 33.84
CA ASP A 336 -0.12 4.27 33.18
C ASP A 336 0.58 5.19 34.19
N SER A 337 -0.12 5.70 35.21
CA SER A 337 0.47 6.49 36.28
C SER A 337 1.47 5.70 37.13
N ARG A 338 1.20 4.41 37.33
CA ARG A 338 2.07 3.50 38.10
C ARG A 338 3.25 2.93 37.31
N ARG A 339 3.44 3.35 36.05
CA ARG A 339 4.55 2.87 35.22
C ARG A 339 5.93 3.24 35.80
N ALA A 340 6.05 4.43 36.36
CA ALA A 340 7.30 4.89 36.96
C ALA A 340 7.73 4.01 38.16
N GLU A 341 6.78 3.48 38.93
CA GLU A 341 7.03 2.65 40.10
C GLU A 341 7.70 1.31 39.77
N ILE A 342 7.49 0.81 38.52
CA ILE A 342 7.98 -0.50 38.11
C ILE A 342 9.09 -0.43 37.03
N MET A 343 9.59 0.74 36.72
CA MET A 343 10.69 0.92 35.74
C MET A 343 11.95 0.13 36.14
N HIS A 344 12.23 -0.01 37.45
CA HIS A 344 13.36 -0.77 37.98
C HIS A 344 13.23 -2.29 37.79
N MET A 345 12.04 -2.79 37.46
CA MET A 345 11.75 -4.21 37.20
C MET A 345 11.89 -4.57 35.71
N ASN A 346 12.36 -3.66 34.86
CA ASN A 346 12.51 -3.93 33.44
C ASN A 346 13.51 -5.06 33.20
N GLU A 347 13.08 -6.10 32.43
CA GLU A 347 13.86 -7.28 32.08
C GLU A 347 14.54 -7.19 30.72
N ARG A 348 14.42 -6.04 30.04
CA ARG A 348 14.99 -5.82 28.70
C ARG A 348 15.90 -4.61 28.65
N ASP A 349 16.59 -4.45 27.51
CA ASP A 349 17.43 -3.29 27.23
C ASP A 349 16.63 -1.98 27.33
N ASP A 350 17.30 -0.87 27.59
CA ASP A 350 16.71 0.48 27.82
C ASP A 350 15.71 0.95 26.76
N VAL A 351 15.75 0.36 25.56
CA VAL A 351 14.83 0.71 24.46
C VAL A 351 13.47 0.04 24.62
N LEU A 352 13.46 -1.21 25.10
CA LEU A 352 12.25 -2.01 25.25
C LEU A 352 11.89 -2.13 26.74
N PHE A 353 10.58 -2.11 27.05
CA PHE A 353 10.09 -2.29 28.40
C PHE A 353 9.28 -3.59 28.51
N LYS A 354 9.71 -4.49 29.39
CA LYS A 354 9.00 -5.73 29.73
C LYS A 354 9.20 -6.11 31.18
N VAL A 355 8.10 -6.46 31.83
CA VAL A 355 8.05 -7.03 33.19
C VAL A 355 7.19 -8.28 33.17
N SER A 356 7.78 -9.46 33.45
CA SER A 356 7.07 -10.75 33.33
C SER A 356 5.92 -10.88 34.34
N ASN A 357 6.08 -10.38 35.56
CA ASN A 357 5.06 -10.36 36.60
C ASN A 357 4.57 -8.95 36.91
N ASP A 358 4.05 -8.24 35.90
CA ASP A 358 3.57 -6.86 36.06
C ASP A 358 2.35 -6.83 37.02
N PRO A 359 2.46 -6.16 38.19
CA PRO A 359 1.40 -6.11 39.19
C PRO A 359 0.15 -5.34 38.74
N ARG A 360 0.26 -4.58 37.65
CA ARG A 360 -0.84 -3.81 37.07
C ARG A 360 -1.77 -4.67 36.22
N VAL A 361 -1.35 -5.91 35.86
CA VAL A 361 -2.13 -6.81 35.00
C VAL A 361 -3.20 -7.53 35.82
N THR A 362 -4.46 -7.45 35.38
CA THR A 362 -5.58 -8.13 36.04
C THR A 362 -5.51 -9.67 35.88
N ARG A 363 -6.33 -10.42 36.64
CA ARG A 363 -6.38 -11.89 36.54
C ARG A 363 -6.80 -12.31 35.12
N LEU A 364 -7.88 -11.73 34.62
CA LEU A 364 -8.32 -11.93 33.22
C LEU A 364 -7.26 -11.45 32.22
N GLY A 365 -6.65 -10.30 32.48
CA GLY A 365 -5.61 -9.72 31.62
C GLY A 365 -4.42 -10.67 31.41
N ARG A 366 -4.00 -11.40 32.45
CA ARG A 366 -2.95 -12.44 32.34
C ARG A 366 -3.36 -13.56 31.38
N PHE A 367 -4.60 -14.03 31.48
CA PHE A 367 -5.12 -15.03 30.55
C PHE A 367 -5.16 -14.51 29.10
N LEU A 368 -5.69 -13.29 28.89
CA LEU A 368 -5.77 -12.69 27.56
C LEU A 368 -4.38 -12.51 26.92
N ARG A 369 -3.40 -12.02 27.69
CA ARG A 369 -2.01 -11.84 27.23
C ARG A 369 -1.34 -13.18 26.91
N LYS A 370 -1.52 -14.18 27.77
CA LYS A 370 -0.96 -15.52 27.56
C LYS A 370 -1.31 -16.09 26.19
N TYR A 371 -2.52 -15.87 25.70
CA TYR A 371 -3.01 -16.34 24.41
C TYR A 371 -3.08 -15.24 23.35
N SER A 372 -2.52 -14.03 23.62
CA SER A 372 -2.55 -12.86 22.73
C SER A 372 -3.97 -12.46 22.28
N LEU A 373 -5.00 -12.82 23.04
CA LEU A 373 -6.40 -12.47 22.75
C LEU A 373 -6.67 -10.97 22.94
N ASP A 374 -5.87 -10.30 23.74
CA ASP A 374 -5.92 -8.85 23.94
C ASP A 374 -5.59 -8.08 22.68
N GLU A 375 -4.89 -8.67 21.72
CA GLU A 375 -4.49 -8.04 20.46
C GLU A 375 -5.51 -8.18 19.31
N LEU A 376 -6.56 -9.02 19.49
CA LEU A 376 -7.58 -9.22 18.46
C LEU A 376 -8.24 -7.92 17.93
N PRO A 377 -8.50 -6.87 18.75
CA PRO A 377 -9.04 -5.62 18.23
C PRO A 377 -8.13 -4.89 17.22
N GLN A 378 -6.84 -5.23 17.13
CA GLN A 378 -5.92 -4.64 16.14
C GLN A 378 -6.32 -4.98 14.69
N PHE A 379 -7.13 -6.02 14.44
CA PHE A 379 -7.70 -6.27 13.12
C PHE A 379 -8.54 -5.08 12.62
N ILE A 380 -9.08 -4.24 13.52
CA ILE A 380 -9.72 -2.96 13.15
C ILE A 380 -8.68 -1.98 12.60
N ASN A 381 -7.48 -1.91 13.19
CA ASN A 381 -6.39 -1.08 12.67
C ASN A 381 -5.92 -1.59 11.29
N VAL A 382 -5.94 -2.91 11.07
CA VAL A 382 -5.65 -3.47 9.74
C VAL A 382 -6.70 -3.02 8.72
N LEU A 383 -7.99 -3.08 9.05
CA LEU A 383 -9.05 -2.59 8.15
C LEU A 383 -8.89 -1.09 7.81
N ARG A 384 -8.48 -0.28 8.80
CA ARG A 384 -8.21 1.15 8.61
C ARG A 384 -6.97 1.44 7.77
N GLY A 385 -6.07 0.47 7.56
CA GLY A 385 -4.82 0.64 6.84
C GLY A 385 -3.65 1.12 7.69
N GLU A 386 -3.85 1.24 8.98
CA GLU A 386 -2.83 1.65 9.95
C GLU A 386 -1.85 0.50 10.26
N MET A 387 -2.32 -0.74 10.12
CA MET A 387 -1.56 -1.98 10.34
C MET A 387 -1.77 -2.98 9.21
N SER A 388 -0.92 -3.99 9.19
CA SER A 388 -0.98 -5.22 8.39
C SER A 388 -1.14 -6.43 9.31
N ILE A 389 -1.53 -7.58 8.79
CA ILE A 389 -1.52 -8.82 9.58
C ILE A 389 -0.07 -9.18 9.93
N VAL A 390 0.84 -9.15 8.93
CA VAL A 390 2.27 -9.47 9.11
C VAL A 390 3.12 -8.24 8.83
N GLY A 391 4.02 -7.91 9.75
CA GLY A 391 4.94 -6.77 9.63
C GLY A 391 5.74 -6.57 10.91
N PRO A 392 6.67 -5.60 10.93
CA PRO A 392 7.36 -5.19 12.14
C PRO A 392 6.38 -4.76 13.24
N ARG A 393 6.72 -5.05 14.50
CA ARG A 393 5.90 -4.59 15.63
C ARG A 393 5.86 -3.06 15.68
N PRO A 394 4.68 -2.44 15.85
CA PRO A 394 4.58 -0.98 15.97
C PRO A 394 5.26 -0.47 17.25
N PRO A 395 6.33 0.36 17.13
CA PRO A 395 7.06 0.89 18.27
C PRO A 395 6.30 2.03 18.97
N LEU A 396 6.68 2.30 20.22
CA LEU A 396 6.29 3.51 20.93
C LEU A 396 7.13 4.72 20.46
N ALA A 397 6.58 5.93 20.56
CA ALA A 397 7.33 7.16 20.23
C ALA A 397 8.64 7.29 21.05
N GLY A 398 8.63 6.87 22.32
CA GLY A 398 9.84 6.85 23.16
C GLY A 398 10.90 5.85 22.71
N GLU A 399 10.51 4.73 22.09
CA GLU A 399 11.43 3.76 21.48
C GLU A 399 12.10 4.36 20.24
N VAL A 400 11.29 4.97 19.35
CA VAL A 400 11.78 5.55 18.08
C VAL A 400 12.79 6.69 18.30
N ARG A 401 12.65 7.47 19.40
CA ARG A 401 13.62 8.52 19.74
C ARG A 401 15.04 7.99 20.03
N LYS A 402 15.14 6.70 20.36
CA LYS A 402 16.41 6.02 20.66
C LYS A 402 16.95 5.22 19.47
N TYR A 403 16.29 5.30 18.31
CA TYR A 403 16.68 4.56 17.11
C TYR A 403 17.83 5.23 16.39
N ASP A 404 18.80 4.43 15.98
CA ASP A 404 19.79 4.79 14.98
C ASP A 404 19.18 4.81 13.58
N LEU A 405 19.91 5.37 12.60
CA LEU A 405 19.43 5.51 11.22
C LEU A 405 19.01 4.17 10.59
N ASP A 406 19.77 3.10 10.85
CA ASP A 406 19.48 1.77 10.32
C ASP A 406 18.22 1.17 10.95
N HIS A 407 17.94 1.49 12.20
CA HIS A 407 16.75 1.04 12.90
C HIS A 407 15.46 1.65 12.32
N LEU A 408 15.55 2.83 11.69
CA LEU A 408 14.40 3.51 11.06
C LEU A 408 13.86 2.75 9.84
N ARG A 409 14.64 1.83 9.22
CA ARG A 409 14.17 0.95 8.13
C ARG A 409 12.92 0.16 8.50
N ARG A 410 12.71 -0.13 9.78
CA ARG A 410 11.51 -0.80 10.27
C ARG A 410 10.22 -0.03 10.02
N LEU A 411 10.32 1.28 9.87
CA LEU A 411 9.20 2.17 9.62
C LEU A 411 8.94 2.39 8.11
N ASP A 412 9.72 1.80 7.22
CA ASP A 412 9.51 1.87 5.77
C ASP A 412 8.26 1.06 5.34
N VAL A 413 7.83 0.10 6.16
CA VAL A 413 6.66 -0.76 5.88
C VAL A 413 5.57 -0.60 6.94
N THR A 414 4.35 -1.04 6.59
CA THR A 414 3.23 -1.03 7.53
C THR A 414 3.48 -2.00 8.68
N PRO A 415 3.34 -1.60 9.96
CA PRO A 415 3.54 -2.47 11.10
C PRO A 415 2.50 -3.59 11.15
N GLY A 416 2.90 -4.76 11.71
CA GLY A 416 2.06 -5.94 11.77
C GLY A 416 1.44 -6.23 13.14
N ILE A 417 0.35 -7.01 13.14
CA ILE A 417 -0.15 -7.67 14.36
C ILE A 417 0.86 -8.75 14.79
N THR A 418 1.37 -9.50 13.81
CA THR A 418 2.45 -10.46 14.00
C THR A 418 3.62 -10.15 13.08
N GLY A 419 4.79 -10.73 13.34
CA GLY A 419 6.00 -10.50 12.57
C GLY A 419 7.04 -11.57 12.79
N LEU A 420 8.13 -11.52 12.01
CA LEU A 420 9.19 -12.51 12.06
C LEU A 420 9.83 -12.61 13.47
N TRP A 421 10.08 -11.45 14.09
CA TRP A 421 10.58 -11.39 15.46
C TRP A 421 9.63 -12.05 16.47
N GLN A 422 8.33 -11.85 16.36
CA GLN A 422 7.33 -12.37 17.29
C GLN A 422 7.25 -13.91 17.27
N VAL A 423 7.60 -14.54 16.14
CA VAL A 423 7.56 -16.00 15.99
C VAL A 423 8.92 -16.69 16.13
N GLN A 424 10.05 -15.96 16.04
CA GLN A 424 11.40 -16.53 16.12
C GLN A 424 12.23 -16.00 17.28
N GLY A 425 12.12 -14.72 17.62
CA GLY A 425 12.97 -14.02 18.59
C GLY A 425 12.25 -13.52 19.84
N ARG A 426 11.02 -13.98 20.12
CA ARG A 426 10.18 -13.43 21.20
C ARG A 426 10.83 -13.50 22.59
N GLN A 427 11.69 -14.49 22.84
CA GLN A 427 12.39 -14.68 24.12
C GLN A 427 13.75 -13.98 24.17
N ASP A 428 14.29 -13.55 23.03
CA ASP A 428 15.56 -12.85 22.98
C ASP A 428 15.39 -11.43 23.55
N PRO A 429 16.14 -11.05 24.60
CA PRO A 429 16.06 -9.71 25.21
C PRO A 429 16.72 -8.63 24.35
N SER A 430 17.60 -8.99 23.40
CA SER A 430 18.43 -8.06 22.63
C SER A 430 17.61 -7.23 21.65
N PHE A 431 17.74 -5.92 21.76
CA PHE A 431 17.16 -4.98 20.80
C PHE A 431 17.77 -5.13 19.40
N ALA A 432 19.07 -5.41 19.30
CA ALA A 432 19.75 -5.63 18.02
C ALA A 432 19.17 -6.85 17.26
N SER A 433 18.93 -7.96 17.95
CA SER A 433 18.28 -9.15 17.38
C SER A 433 16.85 -8.84 16.90
N TYR A 434 16.10 -8.10 17.69
CA TYR A 434 14.77 -7.66 17.37
C TYR A 434 14.73 -6.84 16.06
N VAL A 435 15.63 -5.85 15.92
CA VAL A 435 15.74 -5.02 14.71
C VAL A 435 16.20 -5.84 13.52
N SER A 436 17.22 -6.69 13.70
CA SER A 436 17.77 -7.55 12.64
C SER A 436 16.70 -8.46 12.02
N LEU A 437 15.84 -9.08 12.83
CA LEU A 437 14.74 -9.91 12.33
C LEU A 437 13.69 -9.10 11.58
N ASP A 438 13.37 -7.89 12.05
CA ASP A 438 12.43 -7.01 11.36
C ASP A 438 12.97 -6.51 10.02
N VAL A 439 14.27 -6.15 9.96
CA VAL A 439 14.95 -5.77 8.70
C VAL A 439 15.05 -6.96 7.75
N THR A 440 15.38 -8.14 8.27
CA THR A 440 15.40 -9.39 7.48
C THR A 440 14.04 -9.68 6.84
N TYR A 441 12.94 -9.44 7.58
CA TYR A 441 11.60 -9.57 7.02
C TYR A 441 11.36 -8.60 5.87
N ILE A 442 11.79 -7.33 6.01
CA ILE A 442 11.59 -6.29 5.00
C ILE A 442 12.37 -6.62 3.73
N ASP A 443 13.63 -7.03 3.87
CA ASP A 443 14.52 -7.31 2.75
C ASP A 443 14.13 -8.59 1.97
N ASN A 444 13.55 -9.57 2.66
CA ASN A 444 13.15 -10.86 2.07
C ASN A 444 11.63 -11.02 1.97
N TRP A 445 10.90 -9.91 2.00
CA TRP A 445 9.44 -9.98 1.99
C TRP A 445 8.90 -10.72 0.76
N SER A 446 7.97 -11.62 1.02
CA SER A 446 7.16 -12.31 0.02
C SER A 446 5.84 -12.75 0.63
N ILE A 447 4.81 -12.94 -0.18
CA ILE A 447 3.50 -13.47 0.26
C ILE A 447 3.69 -14.84 0.95
N TRP A 448 4.65 -15.63 0.47
CA TRP A 448 4.96 -16.93 1.07
C TRP A 448 5.59 -16.80 2.46
N LEU A 449 6.42 -15.78 2.68
CA LEU A 449 6.97 -15.49 4.00
C LEU A 449 5.86 -15.06 4.97
N ASP A 450 4.93 -14.21 4.54
CA ASP A 450 3.76 -13.84 5.35
C ASP A 450 2.94 -15.06 5.75
N PHE A 451 2.66 -15.96 4.80
CA PHE A 451 1.94 -17.20 5.10
C PHE A 451 2.66 -18.07 6.13
N LYS A 452 3.99 -18.25 6.01
CA LYS A 452 4.79 -18.98 7.00
C LYS A 452 4.71 -18.35 8.39
N ILE A 453 4.77 -17.02 8.48
CA ILE A 453 4.68 -16.30 9.76
C ILE A 453 3.30 -16.47 10.37
N ILE A 454 2.22 -16.37 9.59
CA ILE A 454 0.84 -16.59 10.06
C ILE A 454 0.70 -18.00 10.64
N MET A 455 1.15 -19.02 9.92
CA MET A 455 1.06 -20.41 10.40
C MET A 455 1.83 -20.63 11.71
N ARG A 456 3.03 -20.04 11.83
CA ARG A 456 3.80 -20.10 13.09
C ARG A 456 3.12 -19.30 14.21
N THR A 457 2.50 -18.16 13.91
CA THR A 457 1.75 -17.37 14.89
C THR A 457 0.61 -18.16 15.49
N ILE A 458 -0.14 -18.90 14.67
CA ILE A 458 -1.22 -19.77 15.15
C ILE A 458 -0.66 -20.79 16.17
N ALA A 459 0.45 -21.45 15.86
CA ALA A 459 1.10 -22.39 16.77
C ALA A 459 1.55 -21.72 18.10
N VAL A 460 2.12 -20.50 18.02
CA VAL A 460 2.56 -19.72 19.19
C VAL A 460 1.38 -19.30 20.06
N VAL A 461 0.27 -18.89 19.48
CA VAL A 461 -0.95 -18.52 20.22
C VAL A 461 -1.51 -19.72 20.98
N PHE A 462 -1.59 -20.88 20.35
CA PHE A 462 -2.08 -22.09 21.01
C PHE A 462 -1.12 -22.64 22.08
N SER A 463 0.18 -22.44 21.95
CA SER A 463 1.17 -22.84 22.97
C SER A 463 1.12 -21.96 24.23
N GLY A 464 0.44 -20.82 24.18
CA GLY A 464 0.27 -19.95 25.36
C GLY A 464 1.58 -19.34 25.86
N THR A 465 2.50 -19.00 24.95
CA THR A 465 3.78 -18.36 25.28
C THR A 465 3.68 -16.82 25.31
N GLY A 466 2.48 -16.26 25.26
CA GLY A 466 2.20 -14.85 25.45
C GLY A 466 2.57 -14.38 26.86
N THR A 467 3.06 -13.13 27.00
CA THR A 467 3.45 -12.51 28.29
C THR A 467 2.85 -11.13 28.43
#